data_140eb711a388c281d88bb51f7dfcda27
#
_entry.id   140eb711a388c281d88bb51f7dfcda27
#
_cell.length_a   1.000
_cell.length_b   1.000
_cell.length_c   1.000
_cell.angle_alpha   90.00
_cell.angle_beta   90.00
_cell.angle_gamma   90.00
#
_symmetry.space_group_name_H-M   'P 1'
#
loop_
_entity.id
_entity.type
_entity.pdbx_description
1 polymer ?
#
loop_
_entity_poly.entity_id
_entity_poly.type
_entity_poly.pdbx_seq_one_letter_code
_entity_poly.pdbx_strand_id
1 'polypeptide(L)'
;MGIPASRVTTSYLGGLMTSMSFRIYFVGVVAVLSMWGEVHAQSTEPTYAWQQGPLDAPLGDQATLTLSSGYRFLGPKDTERLLREMGNFPSGAELGLVTSGSGDSDWFVVIRFIDAGYVEDDDASAWNADEMLDSIKEGTEEANAKRREMGMEALNIKGWEEKPHYDKATNKVVWAISAETSHGTTVNYNTLALGRHGYMSMNLVADLAQLPTLKPHAASLLSNLNFVQGKRYVDFDSTTDKVAAVGLAALVAGAAFKSGLFAKLLVLIIAFKKVILLAGVAVVGWVWKIVKGRSTPPPSA
;
A
#
# COMPACT_ATOMS: atom_id res chain seq x y z
N MET A 1 56.79 -8.23 36.86
CA MET A 1 55.66 -9.16 37.04
C MET A 1 54.65 -8.87 35.96
N GLY A 2 54.56 -9.76 34.98
CA GLY A 2 53.82 -9.51 33.77
C GLY A 2 52.35 -9.89 33.87
N ILE A 3 51.56 -9.19 33.09
CA ILE A 3 50.15 -9.44 32.85
C ILE A 3 50.02 -9.81 31.37
N PRO A 4 49.46 -10.96 30.99
CA PRO A 4 49.14 -11.18 29.55
C PRO A 4 47.75 -10.68 29.21
N ALA A 5 47.67 -9.98 28.09
CA ALA A 5 46.45 -9.56 27.43
C ALA A 5 45.75 -10.76 26.76
N SER A 6 44.48 -11.00 27.08
CA SER A 6 43.63 -11.93 26.32
C SER A 6 42.86 -11.19 25.23
N ARG A 7 43.09 -11.60 23.99
CA ARG A 7 42.34 -11.18 22.81
C ARG A 7 40.97 -11.86 22.81
N VAL A 8 39.92 -11.10 22.69
CA VAL A 8 38.60 -11.61 22.37
C VAL A 8 38.43 -11.54 20.84
N THR A 9 38.42 -12.69 20.21
CA THR A 9 38.06 -12.85 18.80
C THR A 9 36.57 -12.99 18.68
N THR A 10 35.92 -12.06 18.04
CA THR A 10 34.50 -12.11 17.69
C THR A 10 34.35 -12.95 16.42
N SER A 11 33.79 -14.15 16.55
CA SER A 11 33.48 -15.01 15.41
C SER A 11 32.09 -14.66 14.89
N TYR A 12 32.01 -14.25 13.64
CA TYR A 12 30.78 -14.18 12.87
C TYR A 12 30.36 -15.60 12.47
N LEU A 13 29.24 -16.07 12.97
CA LEU A 13 28.59 -17.29 12.49
C LEU A 13 27.44 -16.90 11.56
N GLY A 14 27.70 -17.05 10.27
CA GLY A 14 26.66 -17.03 9.25
C GLY A 14 25.77 -18.27 9.37
N GLY A 15 24.46 -18.04 9.53
CA GLY A 15 23.48 -19.10 9.55
C GLY A 15 23.21 -19.64 8.14
N LEU A 16 23.57 -20.89 7.90
CA LEU A 16 23.21 -21.65 6.71
C LEU A 16 21.72 -22.01 6.73
N MET A 17 21.01 -21.62 5.69
CA MET A 17 19.70 -22.20 5.36
C MET A 17 19.89 -23.65 4.92
N THR A 18 19.37 -24.59 5.71
CA THR A 18 19.31 -26.01 5.36
C THR A 18 18.15 -26.28 4.42
N SER A 19 18.49 -26.53 3.16
CA SER A 19 17.55 -27.06 2.17
C SER A 19 17.26 -28.54 2.49
N MET A 20 15.99 -28.86 2.65
CA MET A 20 15.50 -30.22 2.84
C MET A 20 15.45 -30.93 1.49
N SER A 21 16.46 -31.80 1.25
CA SER A 21 16.55 -32.60 0.03
C SER A 21 15.67 -33.84 0.14
N PHE A 22 14.64 -33.91 -0.70
CA PHE A 22 13.91 -35.18 -0.93
C PHE A 22 14.64 -36.01 -1.96
N ARG A 23 15.21 -37.12 -1.54
CA ARG A 23 15.85 -38.14 -2.42
C ARG A 23 14.78 -39.12 -2.87
N ILE A 24 14.48 -39.14 -4.17
CA ILE A 24 13.80 -40.24 -4.82
C ILE A 24 14.83 -40.93 -5.71
N TYR A 25 15.10 -42.24 -5.41
CA TYR A 25 15.89 -43.10 -6.27
C TYR A 25 15.07 -43.53 -7.48
N PHE A 26 15.55 -43.27 -8.68
CA PHE A 26 15.13 -44.01 -9.88
C PHE A 26 16.37 -44.49 -10.64
N VAL A 27 16.50 -45.83 -10.72
CA VAL A 27 17.47 -46.52 -11.57
C VAL A 27 16.79 -46.80 -12.91
N GLY A 28 17.45 -46.50 -14.01
CA GLY A 28 17.00 -47.00 -15.30
C GLY A 28 17.55 -46.19 -16.49
N VAL A 29 18.52 -46.77 -17.10
CA VAL A 29 19.22 -46.43 -18.35
C VAL A 29 18.23 -46.17 -19.50
N VAL A 30 18.45 -45.09 -20.28
CA VAL A 30 18.57 -45.11 -21.77
C VAL A 30 19.10 -43.75 -22.23
N ALA A 31 20.23 -43.74 -22.91
CA ALA A 31 20.76 -42.56 -23.60
C ALA A 31 19.99 -42.32 -24.90
N VAL A 32 19.32 -41.18 -25.01
CA VAL A 32 18.91 -40.62 -26.28
C VAL A 32 19.33 -39.14 -26.31
N LEU A 33 20.30 -38.86 -27.16
CA LEU A 33 20.67 -37.51 -27.54
C LEU A 33 19.46 -36.78 -28.15
N SER A 34 18.86 -35.87 -27.41
CA SER A 34 17.98 -34.86 -27.94
C SER A 34 18.50 -33.51 -27.45
N MET A 35 19.02 -32.72 -28.39
CA MET A 35 19.30 -31.31 -28.24
C MET A 35 17.96 -30.58 -27.94
N TRP A 36 17.63 -30.51 -26.66
CA TRP A 36 16.58 -29.60 -26.18
C TRP A 36 17.32 -28.40 -25.65
N GLY A 37 17.23 -27.31 -26.42
CA GLY A 37 17.64 -26.01 -25.92
C GLY A 37 16.89 -25.75 -24.62
N GLU A 38 17.62 -25.58 -23.53
CA GLU A 38 17.06 -25.10 -22.26
C GLU A 38 16.50 -23.70 -22.53
N VAL A 39 15.20 -23.63 -22.71
CA VAL A 39 14.48 -22.37 -22.60
C VAL A 39 14.57 -22.00 -21.12
N HIS A 40 15.60 -21.25 -20.76
CA HIS A 40 15.63 -20.53 -19.51
C HIS A 40 14.46 -19.55 -19.58
N ALA A 41 13.34 -19.90 -18.95
CA ALA A 41 12.33 -18.92 -18.60
C ALA A 41 13.02 -17.96 -17.62
N GLN A 42 13.60 -16.88 -18.16
CA GLN A 42 13.96 -15.71 -17.35
C GLN A 42 12.66 -15.28 -16.69
N SER A 43 12.55 -15.51 -15.40
CA SER A 43 11.59 -14.79 -14.57
C SER A 43 11.99 -13.34 -14.67
N THR A 44 11.38 -12.63 -15.61
CA THR A 44 11.51 -11.17 -15.70
C THR A 44 10.89 -10.64 -14.43
N GLU A 45 11.72 -10.26 -13.46
CA GLU A 45 11.23 -9.48 -12.33
C GLU A 45 10.46 -8.27 -12.89
N PRO A 46 9.30 -7.96 -12.33
CA PRO A 46 8.48 -6.89 -12.87
C PRO A 46 9.25 -5.57 -12.82
N THR A 47 9.58 -5.03 -13.99
CA THR A 47 10.26 -3.75 -14.11
C THR A 47 9.25 -2.65 -13.81
N TYR A 48 9.55 -1.80 -12.83
CA TYR A 48 8.78 -0.62 -12.45
C TYR A 48 9.35 0.64 -13.07
N ALA A 49 8.48 1.54 -13.54
CA ALA A 49 8.88 2.82 -14.16
C ALA A 49 9.18 3.88 -13.07
N TRP A 50 10.22 3.63 -12.26
CA TRP A 50 10.67 4.59 -11.26
C TRP A 50 11.21 5.86 -11.90
N GLN A 51 10.79 7.02 -11.36
CA GLN A 51 11.28 8.34 -11.74
C GLN A 51 12.11 8.90 -10.59
N GLN A 52 13.37 9.22 -10.86
CA GLN A 52 14.29 9.79 -9.87
C GLN A 52 14.05 11.30 -9.72
N GLY A 53 14.09 11.79 -8.47
CA GLY A 53 14.21 13.21 -8.21
C GLY A 53 15.59 13.76 -8.61
N PRO A 54 15.71 15.09 -8.82
CA PRO A 54 14.65 16.08 -8.58
C PRO A 54 13.58 16.06 -9.68
N LEU A 55 12.31 16.10 -9.27
CA LEU A 55 11.19 16.17 -10.22
C LEU A 55 9.95 16.78 -9.57
N ASP A 56 9.06 17.32 -10.37
CA ASP A 56 7.71 17.71 -9.99
C ASP A 56 6.75 16.61 -10.44
N ALA A 57 6.38 15.72 -9.51
CA ALA A 57 5.49 14.61 -9.77
C ALA A 57 4.03 15.10 -9.81
N PRO A 58 3.32 14.94 -10.95
CA PRO A 58 1.91 15.30 -11.02
C PRO A 58 1.06 14.29 -10.21
N LEU A 59 0.19 14.80 -9.36
CA LEU A 59 -0.77 14.03 -8.58
C LEU A 59 -2.18 14.22 -9.17
N GLY A 60 -2.42 13.59 -10.32
CA GLY A 60 -3.61 13.79 -11.12
C GLY A 60 -3.72 15.24 -11.60
N ASP A 61 -4.96 15.78 -11.58
CA ASP A 61 -5.25 17.19 -11.83
C ASP A 61 -5.37 18.02 -10.55
N GLN A 62 -5.00 17.44 -9.39
CA GLN A 62 -5.25 18.02 -8.07
C GLN A 62 -4.05 18.78 -7.52
N ALA A 63 -2.86 18.20 -7.63
CA ALA A 63 -1.68 18.73 -6.96
C ALA A 63 -0.39 18.34 -7.69
N THR A 64 0.71 18.96 -7.28
CA THR A 64 2.08 18.58 -7.66
C THR A 64 2.88 18.30 -6.39
N LEU A 65 3.70 17.25 -6.41
CA LEU A 65 4.66 16.95 -5.37
C LEU A 65 6.08 17.20 -5.88
N THR A 66 6.74 18.20 -5.35
CA THR A 66 8.15 18.50 -5.67
C THR A 66 9.06 17.57 -4.87
N LEU A 67 9.80 16.72 -5.55
CA LEU A 67 10.73 15.76 -4.98
C LEU A 67 12.18 16.20 -5.21
N SER A 68 13.01 16.11 -4.16
CA SER A 68 14.46 16.30 -4.28
C SER A 68 15.14 15.02 -4.82
N SER A 69 16.46 15.13 -5.12
CA SER A 69 17.28 14.02 -5.63
C SER A 69 17.34 12.79 -4.70
N GLY A 70 17.02 12.96 -3.41
CA GLY A 70 17.00 11.87 -2.42
C GLY A 70 15.81 10.93 -2.52
N TYR A 71 14.86 11.19 -3.43
CA TYR A 71 13.62 10.41 -3.59
C TYR A 71 13.46 9.86 -4.99
N ARG A 72 12.66 8.80 -5.10
CA ARG A 72 12.12 8.31 -6.36
C ARG A 72 10.60 8.14 -6.26
N PHE A 73 9.94 8.30 -7.38
CA PHE A 73 8.49 8.28 -7.53
C PHE A 73 8.05 7.14 -8.44
N LEU A 74 6.96 6.51 -8.08
CA LEU A 74 6.27 5.53 -8.88
C LEU A 74 4.87 6.03 -9.21
N GLY A 75 4.51 6.06 -10.49
CA GLY A 75 3.19 6.53 -10.92
C GLY A 75 2.04 5.61 -10.53
N PRO A 76 0.77 6.05 -10.72
CA PRO A 76 -0.42 5.38 -10.19
C PRO A 76 -0.51 3.89 -10.53
N LYS A 77 -0.39 3.56 -11.82
CA LYS A 77 -0.54 2.19 -12.33
C LYS A 77 0.47 1.21 -11.73
N ASP A 78 1.72 1.63 -11.66
CA ASP A 78 2.78 0.80 -11.11
C ASP A 78 2.72 0.75 -9.58
N THR A 79 2.26 1.83 -8.92
CA THR A 79 1.95 1.83 -7.49
C THR A 79 0.90 0.79 -7.14
N GLU A 80 -0.22 0.75 -7.86
CA GLU A 80 -1.24 -0.27 -7.63
C GLU A 80 -0.70 -1.69 -7.83
N ARG A 81 0.13 -1.90 -8.86
CA ARG A 81 0.76 -3.20 -9.12
C ARG A 81 1.66 -3.61 -7.97
N LEU A 82 2.57 -2.73 -7.54
CA LEU A 82 3.48 -2.97 -6.43
C LEU A 82 2.73 -3.27 -5.13
N LEU A 83 1.70 -2.49 -4.81
CA LEU A 83 0.88 -2.72 -3.62
C LEU A 83 0.20 -4.10 -3.64
N ARG A 84 -0.30 -4.57 -4.81
CA ARG A 84 -0.87 -5.92 -4.94
C ARG A 84 0.16 -7.01 -4.73
N GLU A 85 1.38 -6.84 -5.27
CA GLU A 85 2.49 -7.78 -5.10
C GLU A 85 2.93 -7.86 -3.63
N MET A 86 2.85 -6.74 -2.90
CA MET A 86 3.06 -6.68 -1.44
C MET A 86 1.87 -7.22 -0.62
N GLY A 87 0.85 -7.81 -1.25
CA GLY A 87 -0.33 -8.34 -0.57
C GLY A 87 -1.34 -7.29 -0.11
N ASN A 88 -1.24 -6.05 -0.61
CA ASN A 88 -2.20 -4.99 -0.30
C ASN A 88 -3.35 -4.95 -1.33
N PHE A 89 -4.43 -4.23 -0.97
CA PHE A 89 -5.60 -4.01 -1.82
C PHE A 89 -5.68 -2.54 -2.21
N PRO A 90 -5.15 -2.15 -3.39
CA PRO A 90 -5.31 -0.79 -3.89
C PRO A 90 -6.78 -0.41 -4.02
N SER A 91 -7.07 0.84 -3.71
CA SER A 91 -8.43 1.41 -3.76
C SER A 91 -8.81 1.97 -5.13
N GLY A 92 -7.80 2.18 -6.01
CA GLY A 92 -7.95 2.90 -7.27
C GLY A 92 -7.83 4.42 -7.11
N ALA A 93 -7.61 4.90 -5.89
CA ALA A 93 -7.37 6.33 -5.59
C ALA A 93 -5.86 6.66 -5.50
N GLU A 94 -4.99 5.68 -5.71
CA GLU A 94 -3.55 5.83 -5.63
C GLU A 94 -3.07 6.73 -6.77
N LEU A 95 -2.38 7.82 -6.41
CA LEU A 95 -1.76 8.75 -7.37
C LEU A 95 -0.26 8.51 -7.51
N GLY A 96 0.33 7.75 -6.59
CA GLY A 96 1.73 7.38 -6.66
C GLY A 96 2.27 6.87 -5.34
N LEU A 97 3.54 6.47 -5.41
CA LEU A 97 4.33 6.02 -4.27
C LEU A 97 5.71 6.68 -4.31
N VAL A 98 6.17 7.13 -3.16
CA VAL A 98 7.51 7.69 -2.97
C VAL A 98 8.31 6.81 -2.03
N THR A 99 9.59 6.63 -2.35
CA THR A 99 10.55 5.98 -1.45
C THR A 99 11.94 6.62 -1.63
N SER A 100 12.97 6.12 -0.91
CA SER A 100 14.34 6.58 -1.07
C SER A 100 14.86 6.40 -2.49
N GLY A 101 15.63 7.37 -2.96
CA GLY A 101 16.29 7.32 -4.27
C GLY A 101 17.33 6.22 -4.40
N SER A 102 17.92 5.72 -3.27
CA SER A 102 18.88 4.62 -3.28
C SER A 102 18.28 3.26 -3.67
N GLY A 103 16.98 3.09 -3.49
CA GLY A 103 16.31 1.84 -3.80
C GLY A 103 16.32 0.78 -2.69
N ASP A 104 17.18 0.92 -1.71
CA ASP A 104 17.38 -0.04 -0.62
C ASP A 104 16.67 0.41 0.67
N SER A 105 15.45 0.92 0.55
CA SER A 105 14.73 1.43 1.71
C SER A 105 13.57 0.52 2.11
N ASP A 106 13.44 0.34 3.42
CA ASP A 106 12.35 -0.44 4.03
C ASP A 106 11.13 0.44 4.35
N TRP A 107 11.03 1.61 3.73
CA TRP A 107 9.91 2.53 3.90
C TRP A 107 9.39 3.04 2.57
N PHE A 108 8.12 3.37 2.54
CA PHE A 108 7.48 4.03 1.40
C PHE A 108 6.33 4.92 1.85
N VAL A 109 5.97 5.88 1.00
CA VAL A 109 4.80 6.75 1.17
C VAL A 109 3.82 6.49 0.04
N VAL A 110 2.63 6.01 0.36
CA VAL A 110 1.53 5.90 -0.61
C VAL A 110 0.74 7.20 -0.63
N ILE A 111 0.51 7.73 -1.82
CA ILE A 111 -0.20 8.99 -2.03
C ILE A 111 -1.53 8.70 -2.72
N ARG A 112 -2.64 9.23 -2.14
CA ARG A 112 -4.00 9.08 -2.65
C ARG A 112 -4.71 10.42 -2.67
N PHE A 113 -5.60 10.61 -3.63
CA PHE A 113 -6.60 11.66 -3.56
C PHE A 113 -7.97 11.05 -3.28
N ILE A 114 -8.65 11.59 -2.28
CA ILE A 114 -10.01 11.16 -1.92
C ILE A 114 -10.96 12.31 -2.25
N ASP A 115 -11.78 12.10 -3.27
CA ASP A 115 -12.84 13.03 -3.70
C ASP A 115 -14.04 12.93 -2.75
N ALA A 116 -13.87 13.48 -1.55
CA ALA A 116 -14.89 13.47 -0.50
C ALA A 116 -15.86 14.66 -0.57
N GLY A 117 -15.50 15.69 -1.31
CA GLY A 117 -16.02 17.03 -1.19
C GLY A 117 -15.19 17.87 -0.22
N TYR A 118 -15.57 19.13 -0.02
CA TYR A 118 -14.92 20.04 0.92
C TYR A 118 -15.06 19.54 2.36
N VAL A 119 -13.94 19.28 3.02
CA VAL A 119 -13.93 18.78 4.40
C VAL A 119 -13.90 19.98 5.35
N GLU A 120 -14.98 20.17 6.11
CA GLU A 120 -15.02 21.18 7.15
C GLU A 120 -14.06 20.86 8.29
N ASP A 121 -13.37 21.87 8.81
CA ASP A 121 -12.32 21.73 9.83
C ASP A 121 -12.72 22.30 11.21
N ASP A 122 -13.97 22.70 11.37
CA ASP A 122 -14.49 23.34 12.59
C ASP A 122 -14.42 22.42 13.82
N ASP A 123 -14.52 21.11 13.61
CA ASP A 123 -14.45 20.09 14.65
C ASP A 123 -13.02 19.81 15.14
N ALA A 124 -11.99 20.28 14.44
CA ALA A 124 -10.58 20.01 14.78
C ALA A 124 -10.15 20.57 16.16
N SER A 125 -10.81 21.61 16.65
CA SER A 125 -10.50 22.21 17.96
C SER A 125 -11.06 21.43 19.16
N ALA A 126 -12.01 20.51 18.91
CA ALA A 126 -12.75 19.79 19.95
C ALA A 126 -12.54 18.28 19.93
N TRP A 127 -11.65 17.76 19.10
CA TRP A 127 -11.45 16.33 19.00
C TRP A 127 -10.74 15.71 20.24
N ASN A 128 -11.12 14.50 20.56
CA ASN A 128 -10.53 13.72 21.63
C ASN A 128 -9.68 12.59 21.03
N ALA A 129 -8.36 12.67 21.20
CA ALA A 129 -7.44 11.70 20.60
C ALA A 129 -7.64 10.27 21.16
N ASP A 130 -8.07 10.12 22.39
CA ASP A 130 -8.27 8.80 22.99
C ASP A 130 -9.53 8.13 22.41
N GLU A 131 -10.64 8.87 22.25
CA GLU A 131 -11.85 8.38 21.55
C GLU A 131 -11.59 8.05 20.07
N MET A 132 -10.73 8.84 19.42
CA MET A 132 -10.30 8.55 18.04
C MET A 132 -9.52 7.23 17.99
N LEU A 133 -8.61 7.00 18.92
CA LEU A 133 -7.84 5.76 18.97
C LEU A 133 -8.74 4.54 19.17
N ASP A 134 -9.71 4.64 20.08
CA ASP A 134 -10.68 3.58 20.31
C ASP A 134 -11.50 3.28 19.05
N SER A 135 -11.93 4.32 18.33
CA SER A 135 -12.62 4.19 17.05
C SER A 135 -11.75 3.50 15.98
N ILE A 136 -10.46 3.82 15.93
CA ILE A 136 -9.49 3.19 15.02
C ILE A 136 -9.29 1.72 15.37
N LYS A 137 -9.14 1.38 16.66
CA LYS A 137 -9.02 -0.01 17.14
C LYS A 137 -10.25 -0.83 16.78
N GLU A 138 -11.44 -0.29 17.03
CA GLU A 138 -12.72 -0.94 16.67
C GLU A 138 -12.82 -1.20 15.17
N GLY A 139 -12.56 -0.17 14.34
CA GLY A 139 -12.57 -0.32 12.89
C GLY A 139 -11.51 -1.27 12.35
N THR A 140 -10.34 -1.34 13.01
CA THR A 140 -9.28 -2.30 12.66
C THR A 140 -9.71 -3.72 12.99
N GLU A 141 -10.39 -3.97 14.12
CA GLU A 141 -10.88 -5.31 14.44
C GLU A 141 -11.97 -5.78 13.48
N GLU A 142 -12.88 -4.90 13.06
CA GLU A 142 -13.83 -5.20 11.98
C GLU A 142 -13.10 -5.57 10.68
N ALA A 143 -12.03 -4.84 10.33
CA ALA A 143 -11.21 -5.13 9.16
C ALA A 143 -10.42 -6.44 9.31
N ASN A 144 -9.98 -6.79 10.51
CA ASN A 144 -9.28 -8.03 10.83
C ASN A 144 -10.11 -9.27 10.52
N ALA A 145 -11.44 -9.22 10.73
CA ALA A 145 -12.32 -10.31 10.33
C ALA A 145 -12.17 -10.63 8.83
N LYS A 146 -12.18 -9.60 8.00
CA LYS A 146 -12.00 -9.74 6.54
C LYS A 146 -10.58 -10.13 6.14
N ARG A 147 -9.57 -9.61 6.85
CA ARG A 147 -8.17 -10.02 6.64
C ARG A 147 -8.00 -11.52 6.85
N ARG A 148 -8.56 -12.05 7.93
CA ARG A 148 -8.54 -13.51 8.23
C ARG A 148 -9.24 -14.33 7.14
N GLU A 149 -10.41 -13.89 6.65
CA GLU A 149 -11.11 -14.56 5.54
C GLU A 149 -10.28 -14.61 4.25
N MET A 150 -9.39 -13.63 4.04
CA MET A 150 -8.50 -13.55 2.89
C MET A 150 -7.13 -14.22 3.13
N GLY A 151 -6.94 -14.86 4.29
CA GLY A 151 -5.66 -15.48 4.66
C GLY A 151 -4.56 -14.48 5.02
N MET A 152 -4.94 -13.23 5.32
CA MET A 152 -4.02 -12.18 5.75
C MET A 152 -3.92 -12.13 7.27
N GLU A 153 -2.75 -11.74 7.76
CA GLU A 153 -2.53 -11.54 9.18
C GLU A 153 -3.36 -10.37 9.74
N ALA A 154 -3.83 -10.52 10.98
CA ALA A 154 -4.51 -9.46 11.70
C ALA A 154 -3.51 -8.38 12.14
N LEU A 155 -3.98 -7.13 12.20
CA LEU A 155 -3.24 -5.99 12.74
C LEU A 155 -3.68 -5.73 14.18
N ASN A 156 -2.73 -5.57 15.09
CA ASN A 156 -2.99 -5.19 16.48
C ASN A 156 -2.54 -3.76 16.71
N ILE A 157 -3.48 -2.81 16.75
CA ILE A 157 -3.17 -1.39 16.99
C ILE A 157 -2.64 -1.21 18.42
N LYS A 158 -1.42 -0.74 18.56
CA LYS A 158 -0.76 -0.49 19.85
C LYS A 158 -1.18 0.85 20.43
N GLY A 159 -1.11 1.91 19.65
CA GLY A 159 -1.46 3.25 20.09
C GLY A 159 -0.92 4.35 19.19
N TRP A 160 -1.01 5.57 19.72
CA TRP A 160 -0.40 6.73 19.07
C TRP A 160 1.12 6.73 19.28
N GLU A 161 1.85 6.89 18.19
CA GLU A 161 3.26 7.32 18.18
C GLU A 161 3.34 8.85 18.05
N GLU A 162 2.30 9.45 17.46
CA GLU A 162 2.05 10.88 17.43
C GLU A 162 0.55 11.11 17.44
N LYS A 163 0.06 11.87 18.44
CA LYS A 163 -1.37 12.22 18.52
C LYS A 163 -1.75 13.13 17.36
N PRO A 164 -3.01 13.09 16.88
CA PRO A 164 -3.47 13.93 15.80
C PRO A 164 -3.22 15.42 16.07
N HIS A 165 -2.63 16.09 15.10
CA HIS A 165 -2.39 17.52 15.12
C HIS A 165 -2.85 18.14 13.80
N TYR A 166 -3.67 19.18 13.88
CA TYR A 166 -4.14 19.96 12.73
C TYR A 166 -3.49 21.35 12.73
N ASP A 167 -2.84 21.68 11.62
CA ASP A 167 -2.35 23.02 11.34
C ASP A 167 -3.33 23.75 10.43
N LYS A 168 -4.11 24.65 11.04
CA LYS A 168 -5.11 25.46 10.33
C LYS A 168 -4.50 26.43 9.32
N ALA A 169 -3.25 26.86 9.51
CA ALA A 169 -2.60 27.80 8.60
C ALA A 169 -2.25 27.14 7.26
N THR A 170 -1.97 25.84 7.27
CA THR A 170 -1.62 25.07 6.07
C THR A 170 -2.68 24.05 5.65
N ASN A 171 -3.77 23.92 6.40
CA ASN A 171 -4.86 22.96 6.22
C ASN A 171 -4.35 21.51 6.15
N LYS A 172 -3.42 21.17 7.05
CA LYS A 172 -2.76 19.87 7.09
C LYS A 172 -2.93 19.19 8.45
N VAL A 173 -3.13 17.87 8.41
CA VAL A 173 -3.22 17.02 9.60
C VAL A 173 -2.13 15.99 9.59
N VAL A 174 -1.58 15.71 10.77
CA VAL A 174 -0.55 14.68 10.96
C VAL A 174 -0.90 13.84 12.17
N TRP A 175 -0.71 12.53 12.08
CA TRP A 175 -0.73 11.60 13.21
C TRP A 175 0.04 10.33 12.88
N ALA A 176 0.47 9.59 13.90
CA ALA A 176 1.12 8.31 13.71
C ALA A 176 0.55 7.24 14.64
N ILE A 177 0.37 6.04 14.10
CA ILE A 177 -0.14 4.87 14.82
C ILE A 177 0.82 3.71 14.59
N SER A 178 1.15 2.98 15.65
CA SER A 178 1.84 1.71 15.52
C SER A 178 0.87 0.53 15.54
N ALA A 179 1.22 -0.48 14.75
CA ALA A 179 0.52 -1.75 14.67
C ALA A 179 1.52 -2.91 14.77
N GLU A 180 1.16 -3.94 15.51
CA GLU A 180 1.94 -5.14 15.69
C GLU A 180 1.38 -6.28 14.84
N THR A 181 2.29 -7.04 14.23
CA THR A 181 2.05 -8.29 13.53
C THR A 181 3.03 -9.35 14.01
N SER A 182 2.95 -10.59 13.54
CA SER A 182 3.94 -11.63 13.82
C SER A 182 5.34 -11.28 13.28
N HIS A 183 5.43 -10.35 12.33
CA HIS A 183 6.67 -9.92 11.69
C HIS A 183 7.34 -8.72 12.38
N GLY A 184 6.67 -8.12 13.37
CA GLY A 184 7.19 -6.98 14.11
C GLY A 184 6.18 -5.84 14.26
N THR A 185 6.67 -4.69 14.75
CA THR A 185 5.85 -3.49 14.91
C THR A 185 6.15 -2.49 13.81
N THR A 186 5.12 -2.16 13.05
CA THR A 186 5.18 -1.15 11.99
C THR A 186 4.54 0.16 12.46
N VAL A 187 4.91 1.25 11.83
CA VAL A 187 4.26 2.55 12.00
C VAL A 187 3.61 2.99 10.69
N ASN A 188 2.41 3.53 10.84
CA ASN A 188 1.71 4.29 9.80
C ASN A 188 1.74 5.76 10.22
N TYR A 189 2.60 6.55 9.57
CA TYR A 189 2.66 7.99 9.75
C TYR A 189 1.78 8.63 8.67
N ASN A 190 0.63 9.13 9.10
CA ASN A 190 -0.42 9.63 8.24
C ASN A 190 -0.37 11.14 8.15
N THR A 191 -0.49 11.65 6.96
CA THR A 191 -0.64 13.08 6.71
C THR A 191 -1.79 13.31 5.75
N LEU A 192 -2.64 14.30 6.05
CA LEU A 192 -3.69 14.78 5.16
C LEU A 192 -3.41 16.23 4.81
N ALA A 193 -3.58 16.57 3.53
CA ALA A 193 -3.65 17.96 3.07
C ALA A 193 -5.04 18.18 2.49
N LEU A 194 -5.80 19.14 3.06
CA LEU A 194 -7.15 19.44 2.62
C LEU A 194 -7.12 20.28 1.34
N GLY A 195 -7.99 19.93 0.40
CA GLY A 195 -8.20 20.62 -0.86
C GLY A 195 -9.66 21.00 -1.06
N ARG A 196 -9.97 21.64 -2.19
CA ARG A 196 -11.32 22.15 -2.51
C ARG A 196 -12.37 21.04 -2.61
N HIS A 197 -12.03 19.91 -3.23
CA HIS A 197 -12.99 18.84 -3.53
C HIS A 197 -12.71 17.55 -2.74
N GLY A 198 -11.84 17.61 -1.76
CA GLY A 198 -11.42 16.45 -0.98
C GLY A 198 -10.06 16.66 -0.34
N TYR A 199 -9.32 15.60 -0.16
CA TYR A 199 -8.02 15.69 0.49
C TYR A 199 -6.99 14.74 -0.15
N MET A 200 -5.73 15.18 -0.09
CA MET A 200 -4.59 14.33 -0.41
C MET A 200 -4.19 13.58 0.87
N SER A 201 -4.13 12.26 0.80
CA SER A 201 -3.62 11.39 1.86
C SER A 201 -2.23 10.90 1.50
N MET A 202 -1.30 11.07 2.43
CA MET A 202 0.06 10.52 2.32
C MET A 202 0.29 9.64 3.54
N ASN A 203 0.51 8.34 3.31
CA ASN A 203 0.75 7.38 4.37
C ASN A 203 2.17 6.81 4.25
N LEU A 204 3.06 7.19 5.16
CA LEU A 204 4.38 6.60 5.30
C LEU A 204 4.26 5.32 6.13
N VAL A 205 4.74 4.22 5.56
CA VAL A 205 4.80 2.91 6.21
C VAL A 205 6.25 2.52 6.40
N ALA A 206 6.61 2.13 7.62
CA ALA A 206 7.96 1.73 7.98
C ALA A 206 7.97 0.85 9.23
N ASP A 207 9.13 0.28 9.58
CA ASP A 207 9.38 -0.24 10.91
C ASP A 207 9.33 0.90 11.95
N LEU A 208 8.74 0.62 13.12
CA LEU A 208 8.58 1.63 14.19
C LEU A 208 9.93 2.22 14.63
N ALA A 209 10.98 1.41 14.67
CA ALA A 209 12.31 1.88 15.07
C ALA A 209 12.88 2.96 14.14
N GLN A 210 12.43 3.03 12.90
CA GLN A 210 12.87 4.02 11.92
C GLN A 210 12.12 5.36 12.03
N LEU A 211 11.00 5.42 12.76
CA LEU A 211 10.15 6.60 12.81
C LEU A 211 10.89 7.90 13.12
N PRO A 212 11.82 7.97 14.12
CA PRO A 212 12.53 9.22 14.41
C PRO A 212 13.32 9.76 13.22
N THR A 213 13.91 8.86 12.43
CA THR A 213 14.69 9.23 11.23
C THR A 213 13.77 9.60 10.05
N LEU A 214 12.59 9.01 9.98
CA LEU A 214 11.67 9.18 8.84
C LEU A 214 10.69 10.34 8.99
N LYS A 215 10.43 10.83 10.22
CA LYS A 215 9.57 12.02 10.44
C LYS A 215 9.99 13.23 9.61
N PRO A 216 11.28 13.61 9.53
CA PRO A 216 11.71 14.73 8.68
C PRO A 216 11.40 14.50 7.20
N HIS A 217 11.49 13.26 6.70
CA HIS A 217 11.13 12.93 5.32
C HIS A 217 9.63 13.11 5.07
N ALA A 218 8.77 12.61 5.96
CA ALA A 218 7.32 12.81 5.87
C ALA A 218 6.95 14.29 5.91
N ALA A 219 7.54 15.07 6.82
CA ALA A 219 7.31 16.51 6.91
C ALA A 219 7.78 17.25 5.64
N SER A 220 8.94 16.87 5.08
CA SER A 220 9.46 17.44 3.83
C SER A 220 8.51 17.15 2.66
N LEU A 221 8.07 15.90 2.51
CA LEU A 221 7.12 15.53 1.45
C LEU A 221 5.81 16.30 1.59
N LEU A 222 5.26 16.40 2.82
CA LEU A 222 4.03 17.13 3.08
C LEU A 222 4.17 18.63 2.79
N SER A 223 5.33 19.25 3.10
CA SER A 223 5.57 20.67 2.83
C SER A 223 5.72 20.97 1.33
N ASN A 224 6.20 20.00 0.56
CA ASN A 224 6.40 20.11 -0.88
C ASN A 224 5.18 19.66 -1.72
N LEU A 225 4.08 19.30 -1.08
CA LEU A 225 2.80 19.03 -1.73
C LEU A 225 2.05 20.35 -1.93
N ASN A 226 1.73 20.67 -3.18
CA ASN A 226 1.06 21.90 -3.56
C ASN A 226 -0.15 21.61 -4.44
N PHE A 227 -1.34 21.96 -3.98
CA PHE A 227 -2.55 21.91 -4.80
C PHE A 227 -2.44 22.94 -5.94
N VAL A 228 -2.92 22.57 -7.13
CA VAL A 228 -2.99 23.49 -8.25
C VAL A 228 -4.03 24.59 -8.00
N GLN A 229 -3.91 25.71 -8.68
CA GLN A 229 -4.87 26.81 -8.58
C GLN A 229 -6.29 26.33 -8.90
N GLY A 230 -7.27 26.73 -8.08
CA GLY A 230 -8.66 26.29 -8.20
C GLY A 230 -8.97 24.96 -7.51
N LYS A 231 -7.95 24.28 -6.94
CA LYS A 231 -8.09 23.02 -6.19
C LYS A 231 -7.67 23.13 -4.72
N ARG A 232 -7.19 24.32 -4.29
CA ARG A 232 -6.74 24.56 -2.93
C ARG A 232 -7.95 24.64 -1.98
N TYR A 233 -7.73 24.39 -0.70
CA TYR A 233 -8.75 24.47 0.33
C TYR A 233 -9.46 25.85 0.35
N VAL A 234 -8.70 26.92 0.17
CA VAL A 234 -9.20 28.31 0.12
C VAL A 234 -9.99 28.64 -1.15
N ASP A 235 -9.95 27.79 -2.17
CA ASP A 235 -10.68 27.99 -3.43
C ASP A 235 -12.12 27.46 -3.37
N PHE A 236 -12.59 27.00 -2.19
CA PHE A 236 -13.95 26.49 -1.98
C PHE A 236 -15.02 27.52 -2.30
N ASP A 237 -16.06 27.10 -3.01
CA ASP A 237 -17.23 27.89 -3.35
C ASP A 237 -18.49 27.18 -2.83
N SER A 238 -19.08 27.72 -1.76
CA SER A 238 -20.25 27.15 -1.10
C SER A 238 -21.50 27.08 -1.98
N THR A 239 -21.51 27.77 -3.14
CA THR A 239 -22.66 27.78 -4.07
C THR A 239 -22.61 26.65 -5.07
N THR A 240 -21.44 26.10 -5.35
CA THR A 240 -21.21 25.10 -6.42
C THR A 240 -20.57 23.82 -5.92
N ASP A 241 -19.80 23.89 -4.84
CA ASP A 241 -19.01 22.76 -4.39
C ASP A 241 -19.78 21.86 -3.41
N LYS A 242 -19.47 20.58 -3.48
CA LYS A 242 -20.01 19.59 -2.54
C LYS A 242 -19.23 19.63 -1.23
N VAL A 243 -19.94 19.70 -0.11
CA VAL A 243 -19.35 19.50 1.22
C VAL A 243 -19.24 17.99 1.53
N ALA A 244 -18.17 17.60 2.20
CA ALA A 244 -17.96 16.24 2.64
C ALA A 244 -19.04 15.79 3.63
N ALA A 245 -19.35 14.50 3.62
CA ALA A 245 -20.35 13.92 4.53
C ALA A 245 -19.88 13.85 5.99
N VAL A 246 -18.58 14.03 6.23
CA VAL A 246 -17.94 13.94 7.55
C VAL A 246 -16.90 15.05 7.70
N GLY A 247 -16.74 15.55 8.92
CA GLY A 247 -15.72 16.54 9.25
C GLY A 247 -14.34 15.90 9.45
N LEU A 248 -13.37 16.76 9.76
CA LEU A 248 -11.97 16.37 9.84
C LEU A 248 -11.69 15.38 10.97
N ALA A 249 -12.32 15.55 12.14
CA ALA A 249 -12.18 14.63 13.28
C ALA A 249 -12.58 13.18 12.90
N ALA A 250 -13.67 13.05 12.17
CA ALA A 250 -14.16 11.75 11.72
C ALA A 250 -13.23 11.08 10.69
N LEU A 251 -12.56 11.87 9.84
CA LEU A 251 -11.55 11.33 8.92
C LEU A 251 -10.36 10.75 9.66
N VAL A 252 -9.83 11.44 10.67
CA VAL A 252 -8.72 10.95 11.51
C VAL A 252 -9.13 9.71 12.28
N ALA A 253 -10.33 9.68 12.87
CA ALA A 253 -10.88 8.54 13.59
C ALA A 253 -11.23 7.33 12.69
N GLY A 254 -11.04 7.44 11.37
CA GLY A 254 -11.38 6.36 10.44
C GLY A 254 -12.89 6.20 10.19
N ALA A 255 -13.72 7.14 10.61
CA ALA A 255 -15.17 7.09 10.43
C ALA A 255 -15.60 7.12 8.95
N ALA A 256 -14.74 7.55 8.04
CA ALA A 256 -14.93 7.38 6.61
C ALA A 256 -15.12 5.91 6.20
N PHE A 257 -14.58 4.98 6.98
CA PHE A 257 -14.80 3.55 6.82
C PHE A 257 -16.20 3.09 7.31
N LYS A 258 -16.79 3.79 8.28
CA LYS A 258 -18.15 3.48 8.80
C LYS A 258 -19.28 4.03 7.89
N SER A 259 -19.02 5.07 7.10
CA SER A 259 -20.04 5.72 6.27
C SER A 259 -20.32 5.00 4.96
N GLY A 260 -20.53 3.69 4.95
CA GLY A 260 -21.17 2.94 3.84
C GLY A 260 -20.57 3.08 2.42
N LEU A 261 -19.73 4.07 2.15
CA LEU A 261 -19.13 4.28 0.85
C LEU A 261 -18.06 3.21 0.57
N PHE A 262 -17.21 2.93 1.55
CA PHE A 262 -16.25 1.82 1.48
C PHE A 262 -16.91 0.47 1.68
N ALA A 263 -17.95 0.37 2.54
CA ALA A 263 -18.74 -0.85 2.66
C ALA A 263 -19.43 -1.19 1.33
N LYS A 264 -19.93 -0.18 0.59
CA LYS A 264 -20.47 -0.39 -0.77
C LYS A 264 -19.38 -0.76 -1.77
N LEU A 265 -18.20 -0.15 -1.71
CA LEU A 265 -17.06 -0.50 -2.56
C LEU A 265 -16.58 -1.93 -2.26
N LEU A 266 -16.51 -2.30 -0.99
CA LEU A 266 -16.11 -3.65 -0.57
C LEU A 266 -17.14 -4.71 -0.93
N VAL A 267 -18.44 -4.40 -0.79
CA VAL A 267 -19.54 -5.27 -1.26
C VAL A 267 -19.49 -5.41 -2.78
N LEU A 268 -19.12 -4.34 -3.52
CA LEU A 268 -18.92 -4.42 -4.95
C LEU A 268 -17.75 -5.35 -5.32
N ILE A 269 -16.63 -5.26 -4.62
CA ILE A 269 -15.46 -6.14 -4.83
C ILE A 269 -15.81 -7.59 -4.51
N ILE A 270 -16.54 -7.85 -3.43
CA ILE A 270 -17.00 -9.21 -3.07
C ILE A 270 -18.03 -9.73 -4.09
N ALA A 271 -18.94 -8.88 -4.56
CA ALA A 271 -19.89 -9.23 -5.61
C ALA A 271 -19.19 -9.52 -6.95
N PHE A 272 -18.18 -8.71 -7.30
CA PHE A 272 -17.35 -8.95 -8.48
C PHE A 272 -16.53 -10.23 -8.39
N LYS A 273 -16.06 -10.63 -7.20
CA LYS A 273 -15.36 -11.91 -7.01
C LYS A 273 -16.24 -13.11 -7.41
N LYS A 274 -17.53 -13.07 -7.08
CA LYS A 274 -18.50 -14.10 -7.52
C LYS A 274 -18.75 -14.05 -9.04
N VAL A 275 -18.84 -12.87 -9.62
CA VAL A 275 -19.03 -12.68 -11.07
C VAL A 275 -17.77 -13.11 -11.85
N ILE A 276 -16.57 -12.79 -11.36
CA ILE A 276 -15.29 -13.22 -11.95
C ILE A 276 -15.15 -14.75 -11.87
N LEU A 277 -15.52 -15.37 -10.75
CA LEU A 277 -15.53 -16.82 -10.61
C LEU A 277 -16.52 -17.49 -11.58
N LEU A 278 -17.73 -16.95 -11.72
CA LEU A 278 -18.74 -17.45 -12.66
C LEU A 278 -18.31 -17.21 -14.12
N ALA A 279 -17.73 -16.06 -14.45
CA ALA A 279 -17.18 -15.77 -15.76
C ALA A 279 -15.98 -16.66 -16.07
N GLY A 280 -15.09 -16.91 -15.11
CA GLY A 280 -13.95 -17.83 -15.24
C GLY A 280 -14.40 -19.26 -15.53
N VAL A 281 -15.43 -19.76 -14.83
CA VAL A 281 -16.01 -21.08 -15.08
C VAL A 281 -16.66 -21.15 -16.48
N ALA A 282 -17.35 -20.10 -16.90
CA ALA A 282 -17.96 -20.02 -18.23
C ALA A 282 -16.90 -20.01 -19.36
N VAL A 283 -15.81 -19.27 -19.18
CA VAL A 283 -14.69 -19.22 -20.14
C VAL A 283 -13.98 -20.56 -20.22
N VAL A 284 -13.68 -21.19 -19.10
CA VAL A 284 -13.08 -22.54 -19.06
C VAL A 284 -14.00 -23.57 -19.71
N GLY A 285 -15.29 -23.52 -19.43
CA GLY A 285 -16.30 -24.40 -20.06
C GLY A 285 -16.39 -24.17 -21.56
N TRP A 286 -16.33 -22.93 -22.03
CA TRP A 286 -16.34 -22.57 -23.44
C TRP A 286 -15.06 -23.02 -24.18
N VAL A 287 -13.89 -22.79 -23.60
CA VAL A 287 -12.61 -23.28 -24.14
C VAL A 287 -12.59 -24.80 -24.20
N TRP A 288 -13.09 -25.49 -23.16
CA TRP A 288 -13.18 -26.96 -23.13
C TRP A 288 -14.09 -27.51 -24.23
N LYS A 289 -15.22 -26.82 -24.50
CA LYS A 289 -16.17 -27.15 -25.56
C LYS A 289 -15.54 -26.99 -26.96
N ILE A 290 -14.72 -25.95 -27.16
CA ILE A 290 -13.98 -25.73 -28.43
C ILE A 290 -12.92 -26.83 -28.64
N VAL A 291 -12.18 -27.16 -27.59
CA VAL A 291 -11.11 -28.20 -27.66
C VAL A 291 -11.73 -29.59 -27.89
N LYS A 292 -12.84 -29.91 -27.24
CA LYS A 292 -13.51 -31.23 -27.39
C LYS A 292 -14.34 -31.35 -28.65
N GLY A 293 -14.79 -30.24 -29.25
CA GLY A 293 -15.55 -30.24 -30.51
C GLY A 293 -14.74 -30.44 -31.79
N ARG A 294 -13.39 -30.56 -31.68
CA ARG A 294 -12.49 -30.74 -32.83
C ARG A 294 -12.09 -32.21 -33.10
N SER A 295 -12.66 -33.17 -32.38
CA SER A 295 -12.44 -34.59 -32.67
C SER A 295 -13.59 -35.18 -33.44
N THR A 296 -13.77 -34.80 -34.70
CA THR A 296 -14.55 -35.57 -35.67
C THR A 296 -13.59 -36.56 -36.31
N PRO A 297 -13.89 -37.89 -36.28
CA PRO A 297 -13.10 -38.86 -37.03
C PRO A 297 -13.33 -38.70 -38.52
N PRO A 298 -12.33 -39.02 -39.39
CA PRO A 298 -12.49 -38.95 -40.84
C PRO A 298 -13.49 -40.03 -41.29
N PRO A 299 -14.26 -39.76 -42.38
CA PRO A 299 -15.16 -40.75 -42.94
C PRO A 299 -14.35 -41.93 -43.52
N SER A 300 -14.73 -43.14 -43.11
CA SER A 300 -14.22 -44.37 -43.69
C SER A 300 -14.63 -44.52 -45.13
N ALA A 301 -13.66 -44.73 -46.05
CA ALA A 301 -13.88 -45.10 -47.44
C ALA A 301 -14.35 -46.54 -47.55
#